data_d6e734efc0f7cf7d9b1cc3440c7eeaad
#
_entry.id   d6e734efc0f7cf7d9b1cc3440c7eeaad
#
_cell.length_a   1.000
_cell.length_b   1.000
_cell.length_c   1.000
_cell.angle_alpha   90.00
_cell.angle_beta   90.00
_cell.angle_gamma   90.00
#
_symmetry.space_group_name_H-M   'P 1'
#
loop_
_entity.id
_entity.type
_entity.pdbx_description
1 polymer ?
#
loop_
_entity_poly.entity_id
_entity_poly.type
_entity_poly.pdbx_seq_one_letter_code
_entity_poly.pdbx_strand_id
1 'polypeptide(L)'
;MSFIRKFKRGGRVYLAEVENRRAGGKVVQRFVRYVGKEADGRTILSASLSDAEVEAVKLYGPLLVLHHLATEIQLPEQLGDHSQEILSLVYAHCVDYRSLNYMPSWFERTDLNFLLDLEGLTERRLVGALNSLEALDAEAWQRRLFEGVCRHYRLRPSGVIYDVTNTYLYGRHCPLAKPGHDKDEVKGRPLIQVGLGVTQKEGFPLFHKVFDGNVHDARTLQDLVTLFGTYGLRPGLFIYDRGIVSGRNLKDIKRLHWDTLCGVPLNEGLKKFWRPYADPHQLMQLPNRQRVGPTIFYTCLRPYQLDGVRGRLALCLNERHQREAREARRDEVLYAQSLLAQGKSIKPGLERFFDARGHLLPGPLAQAEEFDGYSCIFCTRRLPEDQMLSLYFDKDIVEKAFRSLKGVTQLRPVRHWLAEHVHAHVFICYLAYLLLSLLQYRLRHTEFTAESALLELGTMYKAYLRDAKHVFKLSRVVALTKKQEIILKAIDRRLLRSKD
;
A
#
# COMPACT_ATOMS: atom_id res chain seq x y z
N MET A 1 51.92 -17.37 16.26
CA MET A 1 50.48 -17.09 16.11
C MET A 1 50.00 -16.62 17.46
N SER A 2 49.39 -15.46 17.54
CA SER A 2 48.74 -14.97 18.77
C SER A 2 47.29 -15.41 18.81
N PHE A 3 46.76 -15.60 20.02
CA PHE A 3 45.34 -15.95 20.27
C PHE A 3 44.86 -15.35 21.58
N ILE A 4 43.54 -15.23 21.72
CA ILE A 4 42.91 -14.67 22.92
C ILE A 4 42.72 -15.76 23.98
N ARG A 5 43.22 -15.51 25.18
CA ARG A 5 43.06 -16.40 26.33
C ARG A 5 42.29 -15.70 27.46
N LYS A 6 41.39 -16.44 28.12
CA LYS A 6 40.67 -16.02 29.31
C LYS A 6 41.51 -16.33 30.57
N PHE A 7 41.62 -15.35 31.46
CA PHE A 7 42.28 -15.47 32.76
C PHE A 7 41.31 -15.12 33.87
N LYS A 8 41.26 -15.91 34.90
CA LYS A 8 40.48 -15.61 36.11
C LYS A 8 41.38 -15.01 37.19
N ARG A 9 41.07 -13.83 37.71
CA ARG A 9 41.80 -13.20 38.81
C ARG A 9 40.78 -12.46 39.71
N GLY A 10 40.79 -12.77 41.03
CA GLY A 10 39.89 -12.11 41.99
C GLY A 10 38.40 -12.21 41.65
N GLY A 11 37.94 -13.36 41.17
CA GLY A 11 36.53 -13.57 40.78
C GLY A 11 36.12 -12.93 39.45
N ARG A 12 37.02 -12.22 38.77
CA ARG A 12 36.78 -11.56 37.48
C ARG A 12 37.50 -12.29 36.32
N VAL A 13 36.86 -12.32 35.17
CA VAL A 13 37.43 -12.88 33.94
C VAL A 13 38.05 -11.77 33.10
N TYR A 14 39.33 -11.93 32.74
CA TYR A 14 40.07 -11.02 31.89
C TYR A 14 40.45 -11.72 30.59
N LEU A 15 40.50 -10.96 29.51
CA LEU A 15 40.86 -11.40 28.17
C LEU A 15 42.24 -10.79 27.80
N ALA A 16 43.18 -11.63 27.41
CA ALA A 16 44.46 -11.19 26.93
C ALA A 16 44.86 -11.89 25.66
N GLU A 17 45.55 -11.17 24.77
CA GLU A 17 46.20 -11.72 23.62
C GLU A 17 47.57 -12.28 24.07
N VAL A 18 47.79 -13.56 23.71
CA VAL A 18 49.01 -14.27 24.08
C VAL A 18 49.59 -14.96 22.84
N GLU A 19 50.91 -15.09 22.77
CA GLU A 19 51.59 -15.86 21.72
C GLU A 19 52.39 -17.01 22.34
N ASN A 20 52.41 -18.17 21.66
CA ASN A 20 53.27 -19.27 22.06
C ASN A 20 54.64 -19.10 21.43
N ARG A 21 55.71 -19.07 22.23
CA ARG A 21 57.09 -19.10 21.80
C ARG A 21 57.81 -20.34 22.33
N ARG A 22 58.69 -20.88 21.54
CA ARG A 22 59.60 -21.93 22.00
C ARG A 22 60.87 -21.30 22.59
N ALA A 23 61.14 -21.59 23.84
CA ALA A 23 62.33 -21.17 24.54
C ALA A 23 62.87 -22.37 25.33
N GLY A 24 64.12 -22.77 25.09
CA GLY A 24 64.77 -23.89 25.79
C GLY A 24 64.05 -25.24 25.64
N GLY A 25 63.49 -25.52 24.45
CA GLY A 25 62.76 -26.78 24.19
C GLY A 25 61.31 -26.85 24.75
N LYS A 26 60.88 -25.85 25.53
CA LYS A 26 59.54 -25.75 26.10
C LYS A 26 58.74 -24.67 25.40
N VAL A 27 57.44 -24.85 25.30
CA VAL A 27 56.51 -23.83 24.82
C VAL A 27 56.17 -22.90 25.99
N VAL A 28 56.60 -21.63 25.88
CA VAL A 28 56.32 -20.56 26.85
C VAL A 28 55.30 -19.60 26.24
N GLN A 29 54.28 -19.33 27.00
CA GLN A 29 53.22 -18.39 26.60
C GLN A 29 53.64 -16.96 26.96
N ARG A 30 53.77 -16.09 25.97
CA ARG A 30 54.10 -14.67 26.18
C ARG A 30 52.83 -13.86 26.12
N PHE A 31 52.61 -13.02 27.12
CA PHE A 31 51.59 -11.98 27.11
C PHE A 31 51.95 -10.91 26.06
N VAL A 32 50.99 -10.61 25.16
CA VAL A 32 51.12 -9.58 24.14
C VAL A 32 50.45 -8.30 24.61
N ARG A 33 49.18 -8.37 24.94
CA ARG A 33 48.40 -7.22 25.44
C ARG A 33 47.16 -7.66 26.21
N TYR A 34 46.63 -6.75 27.03
CA TYR A 34 45.32 -6.88 27.65
C TYR A 34 44.23 -6.51 26.63
N VAL A 35 43.20 -7.34 26.50
CA VAL A 35 42.10 -7.16 25.51
C VAL A 35 40.85 -6.64 26.19
N GLY A 36 40.57 -7.05 27.41
CA GLY A 36 39.38 -6.62 28.14
C GLY A 36 39.00 -7.52 29.29
N LYS A 37 37.83 -7.30 29.84
CA LYS A 37 37.25 -8.11 30.93
C LYS A 37 35.85 -8.56 30.57
N GLU A 38 35.39 -9.68 31.16
CA GLU A 38 34.02 -10.17 31.09
C GLU A 38 33.28 -9.76 32.37
N ALA A 39 32.16 -9.05 32.21
CA ALA A 39 31.31 -8.67 33.32
C ALA A 39 29.84 -8.80 32.87
N ASP A 40 28.99 -9.40 33.70
CA ASP A 40 27.57 -9.61 33.48
C ASP A 40 27.25 -10.32 32.13
N GLY A 41 28.09 -11.31 31.76
CA GLY A 41 27.96 -12.03 30.50
C GLY A 41 28.40 -11.25 29.26
N ARG A 42 28.99 -10.04 29.43
CA ARG A 42 29.46 -9.16 28.35
C ARG A 42 30.96 -9.00 28.37
N THR A 43 31.59 -9.00 27.20
CA THR A 43 33.02 -8.65 27.07
C THR A 43 33.19 -7.15 27.01
N ILE A 44 33.83 -6.56 28.02
CA ILE A 44 34.21 -5.15 28.04
C ILE A 44 35.64 -5.07 27.55
N LEU A 45 35.83 -4.52 26.36
CA LEU A 45 37.18 -4.38 25.74
C LEU A 45 37.93 -3.18 26.34
N SER A 46 39.25 -3.31 26.47
CA SER A 46 40.13 -2.23 26.91
C SER A 46 40.77 -1.47 25.73
N ALA A 47 40.14 -1.56 24.55
CA ALA A 47 40.61 -0.81 23.40
C ALA A 47 40.39 0.69 23.60
N SER A 48 41.35 1.49 23.26
CA SER A 48 41.19 2.94 23.10
C SER A 48 40.26 3.18 21.91
N LEU A 49 39.34 4.14 22.01
CA LEU A 49 38.50 4.57 20.86
C LEU A 49 39.37 5.03 19.69
N SER A 50 40.62 5.47 19.94
CA SER A 50 41.59 5.83 18.91
C SER A 50 42.05 4.66 18.03
N ASP A 51 41.88 3.43 18.51
CA ASP A 51 42.33 2.22 17.79
C ASP A 51 41.21 1.54 17.03
N ALA A 52 39.95 2.04 17.16
CA ALA A 52 38.80 1.50 16.49
C ALA A 52 38.57 2.17 15.12
N GLU A 53 38.60 1.37 14.08
CA GLU A 53 38.24 1.80 12.71
C GLU A 53 36.79 1.47 12.41
N VAL A 54 36.07 2.39 11.75
CA VAL A 54 34.74 2.12 11.21
C VAL A 54 34.87 1.34 9.90
N GLU A 55 34.51 0.07 9.93
CA GLU A 55 34.58 -0.82 8.77
C GLU A 55 33.42 -0.59 7.80
N ALA A 56 32.19 -0.40 8.34
CA ALA A 56 31.01 -0.13 7.57
C ALA A 56 29.94 0.61 8.40
N VAL A 57 29.08 1.36 7.71
CA VAL A 57 27.88 1.95 8.27
C VAL A 57 26.70 1.56 7.37
N LYS A 58 25.75 0.83 7.94
CA LYS A 58 24.64 0.23 7.19
C LYS A 58 23.30 0.76 7.64
N LEU A 59 22.38 0.96 6.69
CA LEU A 59 20.98 1.31 6.98
C LEU A 59 20.34 0.16 7.75
N TYR A 60 19.73 0.47 8.90
CA TYR A 60 19.21 -0.55 9.81
C TYR A 60 17.76 -0.31 10.22
N GLY A 61 17.41 0.88 10.69
CA GLY A 61 16.14 1.16 11.37
C GLY A 61 14.88 0.78 10.62
N PRO A 62 14.64 1.25 9.38
CA PRO A 62 13.47 0.88 8.61
C PRO A 62 13.38 -0.63 8.38
N LEU A 63 14.52 -1.27 8.10
CA LEU A 63 14.60 -2.69 7.78
C LEU A 63 14.33 -3.56 9.00
N LEU A 64 14.82 -3.17 10.17
CA LEU A 64 14.50 -3.83 11.45
C LEU A 64 12.99 -3.88 11.69
N VAL A 65 12.31 -2.75 11.51
CA VAL A 65 10.86 -2.64 11.73
C VAL A 65 10.08 -3.46 10.70
N LEU A 66 10.42 -3.38 9.42
CA LEU A 66 9.76 -4.15 8.37
C LEU A 66 9.96 -5.65 8.56
N HIS A 67 11.18 -6.07 8.91
CA HIS A 67 11.47 -7.48 9.19
C HIS A 67 10.74 -7.99 10.44
N HIS A 68 10.66 -7.19 11.50
CA HIS A 68 9.86 -7.51 12.68
C HIS A 68 8.38 -7.75 12.34
N LEU A 69 7.76 -6.84 11.56
CA LEU A 69 6.36 -6.96 11.14
C LEU A 69 6.14 -8.17 10.21
N ALA A 70 7.08 -8.44 9.30
CA ALA A 70 7.02 -9.61 8.44
C ALA A 70 7.08 -10.92 9.25
N THR A 71 7.96 -10.98 10.25
CA THR A 71 8.12 -12.14 11.12
C THR A 71 6.88 -12.36 12.02
N GLU A 72 6.24 -11.28 12.51
CA GLU A 72 5.01 -11.39 13.30
C GLU A 72 3.88 -12.13 12.57
N ILE A 73 3.78 -11.97 11.27
CA ILE A 73 2.78 -12.63 10.42
C ILE A 73 3.30 -13.89 9.72
N GLN A 74 4.48 -14.37 10.12
CA GLN A 74 5.14 -15.56 9.55
C GLN A 74 5.33 -15.48 8.03
N LEU A 75 5.59 -14.26 7.51
CA LEU A 75 5.76 -14.04 6.08
C LEU A 75 7.01 -14.77 5.51
N PRO A 76 8.18 -14.77 6.20
CA PRO A 76 9.36 -15.50 5.72
C PRO A 76 9.08 -17.00 5.49
N GLU A 77 8.40 -17.64 6.43
CA GLU A 77 8.09 -19.08 6.39
C GLU A 77 7.09 -19.41 5.27
N GLN A 78 6.17 -18.48 5.00
CA GLN A 78 5.17 -18.66 3.95
C GLN A 78 5.72 -18.48 2.52
N LEU A 79 6.81 -17.72 2.36
CA LEU A 79 7.44 -17.46 1.06
C LEU A 79 8.35 -18.62 0.57
N GLY A 80 8.78 -19.52 1.45
CA GLY A 80 9.57 -20.69 1.09
C GLY A 80 11.03 -20.39 0.71
N ASP A 81 11.58 -21.14 -0.24
CA ASP A 81 13.02 -21.19 -0.52
C ASP A 81 13.67 -19.86 -0.96
N HIS A 82 12.91 -18.97 -1.57
CA HIS A 82 13.39 -17.63 -2.01
C HIS A 82 12.90 -16.49 -1.11
N SER A 83 12.53 -16.80 0.14
CA SER A 83 11.97 -15.82 1.06
C SER A 83 12.89 -14.62 1.28
N GLN A 84 14.19 -14.84 1.39
CA GLN A 84 15.18 -13.79 1.66
C GLN A 84 15.30 -12.79 0.51
N GLU A 85 15.35 -13.28 -0.73
CA GLU A 85 15.37 -12.46 -1.94
C GLU A 85 14.06 -11.69 -2.13
N ILE A 86 12.92 -12.36 -1.96
CA ILE A 86 11.60 -11.73 -2.06
C ILE A 86 11.46 -10.66 -0.99
N LEU A 87 11.82 -10.93 0.27
CA LEU A 87 11.77 -9.94 1.34
C LEU A 87 12.73 -8.77 1.10
N SER A 88 13.90 -9.02 0.49
CA SER A 88 14.80 -7.93 0.09
C SER A 88 14.13 -6.98 -0.91
N LEU A 89 13.41 -7.53 -1.90
CA LEU A 89 12.61 -6.72 -2.84
C LEU A 89 11.46 -6.00 -2.13
N VAL A 90 10.71 -6.69 -1.29
CA VAL A 90 9.58 -6.10 -0.53
C VAL A 90 10.05 -4.93 0.33
N TYR A 91 11.16 -5.09 1.05
CA TYR A 91 11.70 -4.01 1.90
C TYR A 91 12.25 -2.85 1.08
N ALA A 92 12.89 -3.14 -0.06
CA ALA A 92 13.31 -2.09 -0.99
C ALA A 92 12.13 -1.26 -1.49
N HIS A 93 11.02 -1.91 -1.85
CA HIS A 93 9.79 -1.23 -2.26
C HIS A 93 9.16 -0.35 -1.14
N CYS A 94 9.44 -0.66 0.13
CA CYS A 94 9.02 0.20 1.25
C CYS A 94 9.96 1.37 1.53
N VAL A 95 11.27 1.23 1.22
CA VAL A 95 12.31 2.17 1.67
C VAL A 95 12.94 2.95 0.53
N ASP A 96 13.53 2.25 -0.43
CA ASP A 96 14.25 2.84 -1.57
C ASP A 96 14.40 1.81 -2.69
N TYR A 97 13.34 1.62 -3.48
CA TYR A 97 13.35 0.66 -4.57
C TYR A 97 14.31 1.05 -5.69
N ARG A 98 15.09 0.08 -6.13
CA ARG A 98 16.00 0.18 -7.28
C ARG A 98 15.68 -0.90 -8.31
N SER A 99 16.05 -0.67 -9.57
CA SER A 99 15.95 -1.73 -10.58
C SER A 99 16.83 -2.92 -10.20
N LEU A 100 16.48 -4.13 -10.67
CA LEU A 100 17.10 -5.39 -10.26
C LEU A 100 18.64 -5.39 -10.33
N ASN A 101 19.21 -4.76 -11.37
CA ASN A 101 20.66 -4.64 -11.53
C ASN A 101 21.36 -3.75 -10.48
N TYR A 102 20.64 -2.82 -9.84
CA TYR A 102 21.16 -1.97 -8.76
C TYR A 102 20.82 -2.51 -7.35
N MET A 103 19.96 -3.51 -7.25
CA MET A 103 19.57 -4.11 -5.97
C MET A 103 20.77 -4.69 -5.18
N PRO A 104 21.76 -5.37 -5.80
CA PRO A 104 22.93 -5.84 -5.08
C PRO A 104 23.68 -4.71 -4.38
N SER A 105 23.93 -3.60 -5.07
CA SER A 105 24.61 -2.43 -4.49
C SER A 105 23.80 -1.74 -3.38
N TRP A 106 22.48 -1.74 -3.48
CA TRP A 106 21.61 -1.26 -2.40
C TRP A 106 21.68 -2.20 -1.19
N PHE A 107 21.59 -3.51 -1.40
CA PHE A 107 21.68 -4.52 -0.36
C PHE A 107 22.97 -4.40 0.47
N GLU A 108 24.12 -4.20 -0.16
CA GLU A 108 25.41 -4.05 0.51
C GLU A 108 25.45 -2.85 1.48
N ARG A 109 24.71 -1.79 1.19
CA ARG A 109 24.60 -0.59 2.04
C ARG A 109 23.61 -0.72 3.18
N THR A 110 22.93 -1.87 3.26
CA THR A 110 21.91 -2.19 4.27
C THR A 110 22.38 -3.30 5.19
N ASP A 111 21.71 -3.46 6.34
CA ASP A 111 22.00 -4.55 7.28
C ASP A 111 21.12 -5.80 7.00
N LEU A 112 20.59 -5.94 5.77
CA LEU A 112 19.77 -7.06 5.35
C LEU A 112 20.50 -8.40 5.38
N ASN A 113 21.83 -8.38 5.14
CA ASN A 113 22.66 -9.58 5.26
C ASN A 113 22.55 -10.21 6.66
N PHE A 114 22.47 -9.39 7.72
CA PHE A 114 22.29 -9.85 9.09
C PHE A 114 20.82 -10.20 9.38
N LEU A 115 19.88 -9.33 8.97
CA LEU A 115 18.45 -9.50 9.27
C LEU A 115 17.84 -10.71 8.56
N LEU A 116 18.30 -11.02 7.35
CA LEU A 116 17.77 -12.11 6.53
C LEU A 116 18.69 -13.35 6.49
N ASP A 117 19.83 -13.32 7.18
CA ASP A 117 20.87 -14.36 7.10
C ASP A 117 21.23 -14.69 5.63
N LEU A 118 21.52 -13.64 4.86
CA LEU A 118 21.79 -13.69 3.43
C LEU A 118 23.17 -13.10 3.14
N GLU A 119 24.15 -13.93 2.75
CA GLU A 119 25.54 -13.48 2.55
C GLU A 119 25.72 -12.49 1.40
N GLY A 120 24.88 -12.55 0.39
CA GLY A 120 24.93 -11.64 -0.75
C GLY A 120 23.72 -11.76 -1.66
N LEU A 121 23.47 -10.68 -2.40
CA LEU A 121 22.37 -10.60 -3.36
C LEU A 121 22.93 -10.41 -4.76
N THR A 122 22.42 -11.15 -5.73
CA THR A 122 22.77 -11.01 -7.15
C THR A 122 21.52 -10.86 -7.99
N GLU A 123 21.64 -10.21 -9.17
CA GLU A 123 20.51 -10.10 -10.10
C GLU A 123 19.94 -11.48 -10.48
N ARG A 124 20.82 -12.48 -10.69
CA ARG A 124 20.41 -13.86 -11.00
C ARG A 124 19.53 -14.46 -9.90
N ARG A 125 19.88 -14.26 -8.62
CA ARG A 125 19.06 -14.73 -7.49
C ARG A 125 17.71 -14.03 -7.44
N LEU A 126 17.68 -12.73 -7.71
CA LEU A 126 16.45 -11.94 -7.75
C LEU A 126 15.52 -12.39 -8.90
N VAL A 127 16.06 -12.65 -10.09
CA VAL A 127 15.28 -13.22 -11.20
C VAL A 127 14.77 -14.62 -10.85
N GLY A 128 15.58 -15.47 -10.19
CA GLY A 128 15.13 -16.75 -9.67
C GLY A 128 13.98 -16.63 -8.68
N ALA A 129 14.02 -15.64 -7.81
CA ALA A 129 12.94 -15.33 -6.87
C ALA A 129 11.65 -14.88 -7.57
N LEU A 130 11.74 -14.05 -8.62
CA LEU A 130 10.56 -13.68 -9.43
C LEU A 130 9.94 -14.90 -10.11
N ASN A 131 10.79 -15.80 -10.68
CA ASN A 131 10.31 -17.01 -11.33
C ASN A 131 9.64 -17.98 -10.32
N SER A 132 10.12 -18.04 -9.07
CA SER A 132 9.48 -18.88 -8.03
C SER A 132 8.07 -18.42 -7.67
N LEU A 133 7.79 -17.12 -7.79
CA LEU A 133 6.45 -16.57 -7.56
C LEU A 133 5.42 -16.97 -8.62
N GLU A 134 5.85 -17.35 -9.82
CA GLU A 134 4.98 -17.89 -10.89
C GLU A 134 4.32 -19.21 -10.48
N ALA A 135 5.06 -20.05 -9.79
CA ALA A 135 4.56 -21.37 -9.34
C ALA A 135 3.61 -21.29 -8.14
N LEU A 136 3.47 -20.10 -7.52
CA LEU A 136 2.58 -19.91 -6.39
C LEU A 136 1.11 -19.86 -6.84
N ASP A 137 0.26 -20.65 -6.19
CA ASP A 137 -1.17 -20.39 -6.19
C ASP A 137 -1.42 -19.10 -5.38
N ALA A 138 -1.33 -17.97 -6.08
CA ALA A 138 -1.41 -16.64 -5.46
C ALA A 138 -2.73 -16.42 -4.71
N GLU A 139 -3.83 -17.02 -5.15
CA GLU A 139 -5.14 -16.87 -4.51
C GLU A 139 -5.19 -17.61 -3.18
N ALA A 140 -4.80 -18.88 -3.16
CA ALA A 140 -4.75 -19.67 -1.93
C ALA A 140 -3.70 -19.12 -0.96
N TRP A 141 -2.58 -18.61 -1.48
CA TRP A 141 -1.51 -18.04 -0.68
C TRP A 141 -1.94 -16.74 0.02
N GLN A 142 -2.54 -15.80 -0.72
CA GLN A 142 -3.07 -14.55 -0.16
C GLN A 142 -4.12 -14.81 0.93
N ARG A 143 -5.00 -15.80 0.72
CA ARG A 143 -5.98 -16.21 1.73
C ARG A 143 -5.30 -16.66 3.02
N ARG A 144 -4.33 -17.59 2.95
CA ARG A 144 -3.59 -18.07 4.14
C ARG A 144 -2.88 -16.94 4.87
N LEU A 145 -2.24 -16.03 4.11
CA LEU A 145 -1.57 -14.85 4.68
C LEU A 145 -2.56 -13.98 5.43
N PHE A 146 -3.69 -13.65 4.81
CA PHE A 146 -4.71 -12.83 5.42
C PHE A 146 -5.33 -13.47 6.67
N GLU A 147 -5.57 -14.77 6.66
CA GLU A 147 -5.99 -15.54 7.85
C GLU A 147 -4.94 -15.43 8.98
N GLY A 148 -3.66 -15.50 8.65
CA GLY A 148 -2.54 -15.28 9.57
C GLY A 148 -2.57 -13.87 10.18
N VAL A 149 -2.74 -12.85 9.36
CA VAL A 149 -2.89 -11.44 9.80
C VAL A 149 -4.10 -11.29 10.72
N CYS A 150 -5.26 -11.81 10.34
CA CYS A 150 -6.47 -11.74 11.15
C CYS A 150 -6.28 -12.42 12.52
N ARG A 151 -5.60 -13.56 12.57
CA ARG A 151 -5.30 -14.30 13.79
C ARG A 151 -4.35 -13.51 14.70
N HIS A 152 -3.26 -13.00 14.14
CA HIS A 152 -2.24 -12.25 14.90
C HIS A 152 -2.80 -10.95 15.49
N TYR A 153 -3.51 -10.17 14.67
CA TYR A 153 -4.09 -8.88 15.08
C TYR A 153 -5.49 -9.01 15.70
N ARG A 154 -6.02 -10.26 15.86
CA ARG A 154 -7.37 -10.54 16.41
C ARG A 154 -8.48 -9.80 15.67
N LEU A 155 -8.38 -9.72 14.35
CA LEU A 155 -9.34 -8.99 13.52
C LEU A 155 -10.56 -9.84 13.19
N ARG A 156 -11.70 -9.15 13.07
CA ARG A 156 -12.97 -9.70 12.58
C ARG A 156 -13.54 -8.73 11.53
N PRO A 157 -13.04 -8.77 10.29
CA PRO A 157 -13.49 -7.84 9.27
C PRO A 157 -14.99 -7.96 9.05
N SER A 158 -15.69 -6.81 9.10
CA SER A 158 -17.14 -6.69 8.90
C SER A 158 -17.52 -6.00 7.61
N GLY A 159 -16.51 -5.55 6.86
CA GLY A 159 -16.66 -4.90 5.56
C GLY A 159 -15.37 -5.01 4.75
N VAL A 160 -15.54 -5.01 3.44
CA VAL A 160 -14.47 -5.03 2.45
C VAL A 160 -14.72 -3.92 1.45
N ILE A 161 -13.68 -3.17 1.14
CA ILE A 161 -13.68 -2.17 0.08
C ILE A 161 -12.89 -2.74 -1.10
N TYR A 162 -13.49 -2.70 -2.27
CA TYR A 162 -12.85 -3.12 -3.52
C TYR A 162 -12.83 -1.97 -4.52
N ASP A 163 -11.68 -1.79 -5.14
CA ASP A 163 -11.53 -0.88 -6.27
C ASP A 163 -10.47 -1.39 -7.24
N VAL A 164 -10.42 -0.79 -8.44
CA VAL A 164 -9.51 -1.12 -9.53
C VAL A 164 -8.71 0.11 -9.89
N THR A 165 -7.42 -0.07 -10.05
CA THR A 165 -6.55 0.96 -10.63
C THR A 165 -5.84 0.43 -11.86
N ASN A 166 -5.24 1.31 -12.64
CA ASN A 166 -4.36 0.93 -13.74
C ASN A 166 -2.93 1.43 -13.50
N THR A 167 -1.99 0.77 -14.14
CA THR A 167 -0.60 1.20 -14.21
C THR A 167 -0.06 0.93 -15.61
N TYR A 168 0.90 1.75 -16.04
CA TYR A 168 1.51 1.62 -17.35
C TYR A 168 2.83 0.84 -17.29
N LEU A 169 3.17 0.22 -18.42
CA LEU A 169 4.42 -0.51 -18.61
C LEU A 169 5.40 0.30 -19.46
N TYR A 170 6.69 0.15 -19.16
CA TYR A 170 7.75 0.49 -20.09
C TYR A 170 7.99 -0.71 -21.01
N GLY A 171 7.74 -0.52 -22.31
CA GLY A 171 7.85 -1.58 -23.31
C GLY A 171 6.52 -1.95 -23.95
N ARG A 172 6.57 -2.72 -25.04
CA ARG A 172 5.39 -3.02 -25.88
C ARG A 172 5.11 -4.52 -26.01
N HIS A 173 5.86 -5.36 -25.31
CA HIS A 173 5.85 -6.82 -25.55
C HIS A 173 5.11 -7.65 -24.51
N CYS A 174 4.66 -7.06 -23.40
CA CYS A 174 3.92 -7.80 -22.38
C CYS A 174 2.50 -8.14 -22.88
N PRO A 175 2.09 -9.41 -22.91
CA PRO A 175 0.78 -9.83 -23.40
C PRO A 175 -0.40 -9.28 -22.57
N LEU A 176 -0.21 -8.98 -21.28
CA LEU A 176 -1.20 -8.36 -20.41
C LEU A 176 -1.43 -6.88 -20.69
N ALA A 177 -0.42 -6.22 -21.28
CA ALA A 177 -0.43 -4.80 -21.53
C ALA A 177 -1.28 -4.47 -22.77
N LYS A 178 -2.41 -3.82 -22.56
CA LYS A 178 -3.36 -3.45 -23.61
C LYS A 178 -3.61 -1.95 -23.59
N PRO A 179 -3.95 -1.35 -24.75
CA PRO A 179 -4.49 0.00 -24.79
C PRO A 179 -5.77 0.07 -23.94
N GLY A 180 -5.88 1.08 -23.10
CA GLY A 180 -7.03 1.26 -22.21
C GLY A 180 -7.19 2.71 -21.79
N HIS A 181 -8.23 2.99 -21.00
CA HIS A 181 -8.44 4.30 -20.41
C HIS A 181 -7.50 4.47 -19.21
N ASP A 182 -6.51 5.35 -19.34
CA ASP A 182 -5.58 5.64 -18.25
C ASP A 182 -6.24 6.61 -17.24
N LYS A 183 -6.41 6.15 -16.01
CA LYS A 183 -6.94 6.97 -14.92
C LYS A 183 -5.97 8.10 -14.50
N ASP A 184 -4.69 7.98 -14.87
CA ASP A 184 -3.66 9.01 -14.64
C ASP A 184 -3.38 9.87 -15.90
N GLU A 185 -4.22 9.73 -16.95
CA GLU A 185 -4.20 10.52 -18.20
C GLU A 185 -2.89 10.43 -19.02
N VAL A 186 -2.05 9.42 -18.81
CA VAL A 186 -0.82 9.19 -19.58
C VAL A 186 -1.15 8.53 -20.92
N LYS A 187 -1.27 9.32 -21.96
CA LYS A 187 -1.67 8.84 -23.30
C LYS A 187 -0.62 7.96 -23.96
N GLY A 188 -1.09 6.97 -24.73
CA GLY A 188 -0.28 6.18 -25.67
C GLY A 188 0.59 5.09 -25.05
N ARG A 189 0.44 4.76 -23.76
CA ARG A 189 1.14 3.66 -23.11
C ARG A 189 0.22 2.45 -22.89
N PRO A 190 0.74 1.22 -23.06
CA PRO A 190 -0.01 0.04 -22.71
C PRO A 190 -0.17 -0.08 -21.18
N LEU A 191 -1.35 -0.52 -20.75
CA LEU A 191 -1.76 -0.58 -19.37
C LEU A 191 -2.01 -2.02 -18.92
N ILE A 192 -1.89 -2.26 -17.63
CA ILE A 192 -2.53 -3.36 -16.92
C ILE A 192 -3.48 -2.77 -15.87
N GLN A 193 -4.44 -3.56 -15.44
CA GLN A 193 -5.30 -3.20 -14.32
C GLN A 193 -4.95 -4.05 -13.10
N VAL A 194 -5.10 -3.44 -11.93
CA VAL A 194 -4.89 -4.09 -10.63
C VAL A 194 -6.11 -3.86 -9.76
N GLY A 195 -6.83 -4.94 -9.47
CA GLY A 195 -7.90 -4.96 -8.48
C GLY A 195 -7.34 -5.19 -7.10
N LEU A 196 -7.83 -4.46 -6.09
CA LEU A 196 -7.39 -4.57 -4.70
C LEU A 196 -8.61 -4.59 -3.78
N GLY A 197 -8.68 -5.61 -2.92
CA GLY A 197 -9.62 -5.68 -1.80
C GLY A 197 -8.92 -5.38 -0.48
N VAL A 198 -9.48 -4.47 0.32
CA VAL A 198 -8.95 -4.10 1.63
C VAL A 198 -10.02 -4.19 2.71
N THR A 199 -9.63 -4.43 3.97
CA THR A 199 -10.57 -4.34 5.09
C THR A 199 -11.05 -2.90 5.25
N GLN A 200 -12.35 -2.74 5.52
CA GLN A 200 -12.99 -1.41 5.62
C GLN A 200 -12.40 -0.55 6.76
N LYS A 201 -12.03 -1.15 7.88
CA LYS A 201 -11.58 -0.39 9.06
C LYS A 201 -10.09 -0.16 9.09
N GLU A 202 -9.32 -1.21 8.84
CA GLU A 202 -7.87 -1.20 9.02
C GLU A 202 -7.12 -0.87 7.73
N GLY A 203 -7.76 -1.05 6.56
CA GLY A 203 -7.12 -0.89 5.27
C GLY A 203 -6.14 -2.02 4.93
N PHE A 204 -6.22 -3.15 5.62
CA PHE A 204 -5.34 -4.29 5.34
C PHE A 204 -5.73 -4.95 4.03
N PRO A 205 -4.77 -5.21 3.12
CA PRO A 205 -5.06 -5.88 1.86
C PRO A 205 -5.42 -7.34 2.10
N LEU A 206 -6.56 -7.75 1.54
CA LEU A 206 -7.03 -9.14 1.54
C LEU A 206 -6.47 -9.89 0.35
N PHE A 207 -6.65 -9.28 -0.82
CA PHE A 207 -6.26 -9.85 -2.10
C PHE A 207 -5.96 -8.76 -3.11
N HIS A 208 -5.16 -9.12 -4.09
CA HIS A 208 -5.02 -8.38 -5.33
C HIS A 208 -5.18 -9.33 -6.53
N LYS A 209 -5.51 -8.79 -7.69
CA LYS A 209 -5.52 -9.52 -8.96
C LYS A 209 -5.11 -8.59 -10.10
N VAL A 210 -4.30 -9.12 -11.01
CA VAL A 210 -3.87 -8.42 -12.22
C VAL A 210 -4.79 -8.81 -13.37
N PHE A 211 -5.19 -7.82 -14.16
CA PHE A 211 -6.04 -7.99 -15.33
C PHE A 211 -5.41 -7.30 -16.54
N ASP A 212 -5.81 -7.72 -17.73
CA ASP A 212 -5.45 -7.03 -18.98
C ASP A 212 -5.92 -5.57 -18.95
N GLY A 213 -5.15 -4.67 -19.55
CA GLY A 213 -5.39 -3.23 -19.48
C GLY A 213 -6.70 -2.74 -20.09
N ASN A 214 -7.37 -3.56 -20.91
CA ASN A 214 -8.65 -3.25 -21.56
C ASN A 214 -9.86 -3.94 -20.92
N VAL A 215 -9.70 -4.62 -19.78
CA VAL A 215 -10.83 -5.25 -19.08
C VAL A 215 -11.72 -4.17 -18.48
N HIS A 216 -13.02 -4.30 -18.65
CA HIS A 216 -13.98 -3.38 -18.05
C HIS A 216 -14.06 -3.59 -16.52
N ASP A 217 -14.05 -2.53 -15.73
CA ASP A 217 -14.00 -2.57 -14.26
C ASP A 217 -15.07 -3.50 -13.66
N ALA A 218 -16.29 -3.53 -14.21
CA ALA A 218 -17.35 -4.42 -13.73
C ALA A 218 -17.05 -5.92 -13.90
N ARG A 219 -16.21 -6.31 -14.87
CA ARG A 219 -15.80 -7.72 -15.05
C ARG A 219 -14.77 -8.15 -14.03
N THR A 220 -13.93 -7.24 -13.57
CA THR A 220 -12.87 -7.55 -12.59
C THR A 220 -13.45 -8.12 -11.29
N LEU A 221 -14.65 -7.64 -10.88
CA LEU A 221 -15.32 -8.11 -9.69
C LEU A 221 -15.90 -9.52 -9.84
N GLN A 222 -16.31 -9.95 -11.04
CA GLN A 222 -16.91 -11.26 -11.26
C GLN A 222 -15.98 -12.40 -10.87
N ASP A 223 -14.71 -12.30 -11.26
CA ASP A 223 -13.70 -13.29 -10.90
C ASP A 223 -13.41 -13.30 -9.39
N LEU A 224 -13.48 -12.13 -8.76
CA LEU A 224 -13.16 -11.95 -7.35
C LEU A 224 -14.28 -12.35 -6.41
N VAL A 225 -15.55 -12.27 -6.83
CA VAL A 225 -16.68 -12.69 -5.99
C VAL A 225 -16.57 -14.17 -5.65
N THR A 226 -16.17 -15.01 -6.59
CA THR A 226 -15.95 -16.44 -6.35
C THR A 226 -14.80 -16.66 -5.34
N LEU A 227 -13.67 -15.99 -5.56
CA LEU A 227 -12.53 -16.02 -4.67
C LEU A 227 -12.91 -15.54 -3.25
N PHE A 228 -13.67 -14.45 -3.16
CA PHE A 228 -14.08 -13.86 -1.91
C PHE A 228 -14.89 -14.82 -1.03
N GLY A 229 -15.74 -15.65 -1.65
CA GLY A 229 -16.47 -16.72 -0.96
C GLY A 229 -15.56 -17.75 -0.26
N THR A 230 -14.32 -17.91 -0.74
CA THR A 230 -13.35 -18.87 -0.15
C THR A 230 -12.61 -18.34 1.08
N TYR A 231 -12.64 -17.01 1.34
CA TYR A 231 -11.91 -16.40 2.47
C TYR A 231 -12.51 -16.69 3.85
N GLY A 232 -13.67 -17.35 3.92
CA GLY A 232 -14.31 -17.71 5.20
C GLY A 232 -14.71 -16.50 6.06
N LEU A 233 -14.78 -15.32 5.46
CA LEU A 233 -15.21 -14.10 6.14
C LEU A 233 -16.69 -14.19 6.48
N ARG A 234 -17.07 -13.67 7.64
CA ARG A 234 -18.49 -13.52 7.98
C ARG A 234 -19.13 -12.51 7.03
N PRO A 235 -20.36 -12.78 6.56
CA PRO A 235 -21.09 -11.85 5.73
C PRO A 235 -21.12 -10.45 6.33
N GLY A 236 -20.73 -9.47 5.55
CA GLY A 236 -20.57 -8.09 5.96
C GLY A 236 -21.04 -7.12 4.89
N LEU A 237 -20.38 -5.98 4.79
CA LEU A 237 -20.66 -4.94 3.80
C LEU A 237 -19.56 -4.92 2.74
N PHE A 238 -19.95 -5.06 1.47
CA PHE A 238 -19.06 -4.95 0.32
C PHE A 238 -19.22 -3.56 -0.32
N ILE A 239 -18.16 -2.78 -0.30
CA ILE A 239 -18.15 -1.37 -0.72
C ILE A 239 -17.32 -1.25 -2.01
N TYR A 240 -17.88 -0.61 -3.05
CA TYR A 240 -17.20 -0.40 -4.32
C TYR A 240 -17.75 0.80 -5.10
N ASP A 241 -16.98 1.25 -6.09
CA ASP A 241 -17.34 2.45 -6.86
C ASP A 241 -18.31 2.14 -8.01
N ARG A 242 -18.88 3.20 -8.56
CA ARG A 242 -19.89 3.20 -9.63
C ARG A 242 -19.43 2.49 -10.91
N GLY A 243 -18.15 2.50 -11.24
CA GLY A 243 -17.60 1.83 -12.42
C GLY A 243 -17.70 0.29 -12.38
N ILE A 244 -17.83 -0.25 -11.17
CA ILE A 244 -17.88 -1.71 -10.91
C ILE A 244 -19.32 -2.24 -10.83
N VAL A 245 -20.31 -1.35 -10.73
CA VAL A 245 -21.72 -1.73 -10.59
C VAL A 245 -22.23 -2.44 -11.85
N SER A 246 -22.81 -3.61 -11.65
CA SER A 246 -23.57 -4.34 -12.65
C SER A 246 -24.64 -5.20 -11.99
N GLY A 247 -25.72 -5.48 -12.69
CA GLY A 247 -26.79 -6.34 -12.18
C GLY A 247 -26.32 -7.75 -11.82
N ARG A 248 -25.30 -8.26 -12.51
CA ARG A 248 -24.64 -9.54 -12.20
C ARG A 248 -23.88 -9.44 -10.88
N ASN A 249 -23.02 -8.44 -10.70
CA ASN A 249 -22.24 -8.26 -9.48
C ASN A 249 -23.13 -8.12 -8.24
N LEU A 250 -24.24 -7.36 -8.33
CA LEU A 250 -25.20 -7.21 -7.25
C LEU A 250 -25.82 -8.54 -6.83
N LYS A 251 -26.22 -9.37 -7.82
CA LYS A 251 -26.82 -10.68 -7.57
C LYS A 251 -25.81 -11.67 -6.99
N ASP A 252 -24.58 -11.67 -7.49
CA ASP A 252 -23.52 -12.58 -7.04
C ASP A 252 -23.08 -12.26 -5.60
N ILE A 253 -22.89 -10.98 -5.24
CA ILE A 253 -22.63 -10.55 -3.85
C ILE A 253 -23.79 -10.97 -2.93
N LYS A 254 -25.04 -10.79 -3.37
CA LYS A 254 -26.22 -11.22 -2.60
C LYS A 254 -26.26 -12.74 -2.38
N ARG A 255 -25.85 -13.55 -3.37
CA ARG A 255 -25.76 -15.02 -3.22
C ARG A 255 -24.76 -15.44 -2.14
N LEU A 256 -23.69 -14.66 -1.93
CA LEU A 256 -22.75 -14.85 -0.84
C LEU A 256 -23.27 -14.34 0.52
N HIS A 257 -24.52 -13.90 0.60
CA HIS A 257 -25.15 -13.28 1.78
C HIS A 257 -24.46 -11.98 2.24
N TRP A 258 -23.72 -11.31 1.36
CA TRP A 258 -23.12 -10.02 1.65
C TRP A 258 -24.05 -8.87 1.27
N ASP A 259 -23.99 -7.81 2.06
CA ASP A 259 -24.62 -6.54 1.71
C ASP A 259 -23.75 -5.74 0.75
N THR A 260 -24.39 -4.96 -0.10
CA THR A 260 -23.73 -4.06 -1.05
C THR A 260 -23.90 -2.61 -0.61
N LEU A 261 -22.83 -1.82 -0.74
CA LEU A 261 -22.84 -0.38 -0.70
C LEU A 261 -22.01 0.16 -1.87
N CYS A 262 -22.66 0.81 -2.83
CA CYS A 262 -21.97 1.23 -4.05
C CYS A 262 -22.49 2.57 -4.58
N GLY A 263 -21.62 3.30 -5.28
CA GLY A 263 -22.05 4.40 -6.14
C GLY A 263 -22.82 3.88 -7.33
N VAL A 264 -23.81 4.63 -7.81
CA VAL A 264 -24.60 4.26 -8.98
C VAL A 264 -24.54 5.39 -10.01
N PRO A 265 -24.27 5.10 -11.31
CA PRO A 265 -24.30 6.12 -12.33
C PRO A 265 -25.70 6.73 -12.46
N LEU A 266 -25.78 8.05 -12.45
CA LEU A 266 -27.05 8.79 -12.57
C LEU A 266 -27.49 8.83 -14.04
N ASN A 267 -28.02 7.70 -14.52
CA ASN A 267 -28.58 7.54 -15.86
C ASN A 267 -29.97 8.19 -15.98
N GLU A 268 -30.52 8.28 -17.18
CA GLU A 268 -31.81 8.91 -17.43
C GLU A 268 -32.98 8.25 -16.65
N GLY A 269 -32.95 6.94 -16.42
CA GLY A 269 -33.93 6.25 -15.59
C GLY A 269 -33.91 6.71 -14.15
N LEU A 270 -32.71 6.85 -13.58
CA LEU A 270 -32.53 7.35 -12.22
C LEU A 270 -32.81 8.85 -12.10
N LYS A 271 -32.46 9.66 -13.11
CA LYS A 271 -32.85 11.08 -13.15
C LYS A 271 -34.35 11.22 -13.15
N LYS A 272 -35.06 10.44 -13.97
CA LYS A 272 -36.55 10.42 -13.98
C LYS A 272 -37.13 10.03 -12.62
N PHE A 273 -36.58 9.01 -11.96
CA PHE A 273 -37.00 8.61 -10.61
C PHE A 273 -36.75 9.72 -9.57
N TRP A 274 -35.62 10.40 -9.64
CA TRP A 274 -35.24 11.42 -8.67
C TRP A 274 -35.83 12.82 -8.91
N ARG A 275 -36.27 13.16 -10.14
CA ARG A 275 -36.75 14.48 -10.51
C ARG A 275 -37.77 15.06 -9.55
N PRO A 276 -38.76 14.31 -8.99
CA PRO A 276 -39.69 14.82 -7.99
C PRO A 276 -39.02 15.18 -6.63
N TYR A 277 -37.81 14.70 -6.36
CA TYR A 277 -37.11 14.87 -5.07
C TYR A 277 -35.84 15.69 -5.19
N ALA A 278 -35.44 16.09 -6.41
CA ALA A 278 -34.18 16.75 -6.69
C ALA A 278 -34.29 18.28 -6.67
N ASP A 279 -35.40 18.84 -6.17
CA ASP A 279 -35.52 20.28 -5.98
C ASP A 279 -34.49 20.76 -4.93
N PRO A 280 -33.48 21.59 -5.30
CA PRO A 280 -32.45 22.04 -4.35
C PRO A 280 -33.05 22.77 -3.15
N HIS A 281 -34.13 23.56 -3.31
CA HIS A 281 -34.75 24.30 -2.21
C HIS A 281 -35.37 23.38 -1.14
N GLN A 282 -35.89 22.23 -1.54
CA GLN A 282 -36.42 21.23 -0.61
C GLN A 282 -35.31 20.36 -0.04
N LEU A 283 -34.32 19.98 -0.88
CA LEU A 283 -33.26 19.07 -0.47
C LEU A 283 -32.26 19.74 0.49
N MET A 284 -31.95 21.03 0.26
CA MET A 284 -30.94 21.77 1.04
C MET A 284 -31.43 22.26 2.41
N GLN A 285 -32.40 21.57 3.02
CA GLN A 285 -32.87 21.84 4.37
C GLN A 285 -31.99 21.15 5.43
N LEU A 286 -31.97 21.71 6.64
CA LEU A 286 -31.13 21.22 7.75
C LEU A 286 -31.33 19.72 8.08
N PRO A 287 -32.53 19.13 8.05
CA PRO A 287 -32.71 17.71 8.30
C PRO A 287 -32.00 16.81 7.30
N ASN A 288 -31.79 17.26 6.07
CA ASN A 288 -31.14 16.52 5.00
C ASN A 288 -29.62 16.74 4.96
N ARG A 289 -29.10 17.62 5.83
CA ARG A 289 -27.68 18.02 5.83
C ARG A 289 -26.84 17.02 6.57
N GLN A 290 -25.90 16.41 5.84
CA GLN A 290 -24.94 15.43 6.34
C GLN A 290 -23.51 15.94 6.17
N ARG A 291 -22.65 15.69 7.16
CA ARG A 291 -21.22 16.06 7.09
C ARG A 291 -20.36 14.81 7.03
N VAL A 292 -19.53 14.70 6.01
CA VAL A 292 -18.55 13.62 5.88
C VAL A 292 -17.15 14.24 5.72
N GLY A 293 -16.34 14.14 6.76
CA GLY A 293 -15.08 14.88 6.83
C GLY A 293 -15.27 16.39 6.68
N PRO A 294 -14.56 17.05 5.76
CA PRO A 294 -14.72 18.48 5.50
C PRO A 294 -15.92 18.81 4.59
N THR A 295 -16.52 17.79 3.96
CA THR A 295 -17.53 17.96 2.91
C THR A 295 -18.95 17.90 3.48
N ILE A 296 -19.83 18.77 2.96
CA ILE A 296 -21.23 18.82 3.29
C ILE A 296 -22.02 18.27 2.09
N PHE A 297 -22.95 17.38 2.40
CA PHE A 297 -23.94 16.84 1.47
C PHE A 297 -25.33 17.11 1.98
N TYR A 298 -26.29 17.20 1.06
CA TYR A 298 -27.71 17.15 1.35
C TYR A 298 -28.25 15.85 0.75
N THR A 299 -28.95 15.04 1.55
CA THR A 299 -29.31 13.68 1.17
C THR A 299 -30.82 13.43 1.26
N CYS A 300 -31.31 12.60 0.34
CA CYS A 300 -32.66 12.07 0.34
C CYS A 300 -32.61 10.56 0.08
N LEU A 301 -33.22 9.76 0.94
CA LEU A 301 -33.15 8.31 0.90
C LEU A 301 -34.51 7.73 0.56
N ARG A 302 -34.57 6.82 -0.43
CA ARG A 302 -35.81 6.13 -0.88
C ARG A 302 -35.59 4.64 -1.05
N PRO A 303 -36.60 3.81 -0.80
CA PRO A 303 -36.58 2.41 -1.22
C PRO A 303 -36.43 2.32 -2.75
N TYR A 304 -35.59 1.40 -3.20
CA TYR A 304 -35.33 1.20 -4.62
C TYR A 304 -34.98 -0.25 -4.93
N GLN A 305 -35.26 -0.69 -6.16
CA GLN A 305 -34.87 -1.98 -6.66
C GLN A 305 -33.89 -1.78 -7.85
N LEU A 306 -32.60 -2.03 -7.60
CA LEU A 306 -31.56 -1.91 -8.61
C LEU A 306 -31.30 -3.29 -9.23
N ASP A 307 -31.54 -3.44 -10.53
CA ASP A 307 -31.35 -4.69 -11.29
C ASP A 307 -31.94 -5.96 -10.62
N GLY A 308 -33.13 -5.81 -9.99
CA GLY A 308 -33.82 -6.89 -9.30
C GLY A 308 -33.38 -7.11 -7.83
N VAL A 309 -32.43 -6.33 -7.33
CA VAL A 309 -31.98 -6.39 -5.94
C VAL A 309 -32.61 -5.26 -5.13
N ARG A 310 -33.36 -5.61 -4.07
CA ARG A 310 -34.01 -4.64 -3.20
C ARG A 310 -33.01 -3.98 -2.28
N GLY A 311 -33.14 -2.67 -2.09
CA GLY A 311 -32.28 -1.87 -1.20
C GLY A 311 -32.85 -0.47 -0.99
N ARG A 312 -31.98 0.44 -0.61
CA ARG A 312 -32.25 1.88 -0.46
C ARG A 312 -31.31 2.66 -1.35
N LEU A 313 -31.81 3.67 -2.03
CA LEU A 313 -31.06 4.55 -2.88
C LEU A 313 -31.03 5.94 -2.23
N ALA A 314 -29.85 6.51 -2.06
CA ALA A 314 -29.63 7.87 -1.59
C ALA A 314 -29.27 8.76 -2.77
N LEU A 315 -29.98 9.89 -2.90
CA LEU A 315 -29.56 11.01 -3.71
C LEU A 315 -28.75 11.96 -2.82
N CYS A 316 -27.57 12.32 -3.26
CA CYS A 316 -26.65 13.18 -2.51
C CYS A 316 -26.28 14.41 -3.36
N LEU A 317 -26.57 15.60 -2.84
CA LEU A 317 -26.16 16.87 -3.45
C LEU A 317 -24.94 17.44 -2.73
N ASN A 318 -23.92 17.78 -3.49
CA ASN A 318 -22.76 18.55 -3.03
C ASN A 318 -22.75 19.93 -3.71
N GLU A 319 -23.01 20.97 -2.95
CA GLU A 319 -23.10 22.35 -3.48
C GLU A 319 -21.79 22.82 -4.13
N ARG A 320 -20.64 22.44 -3.56
CA ARG A 320 -19.35 22.82 -4.13
C ARG A 320 -19.17 22.19 -5.50
N HIS A 321 -19.39 20.87 -5.63
CA HIS A 321 -19.32 20.19 -6.93
C HIS A 321 -20.37 20.70 -7.91
N GLN A 322 -21.55 21.08 -7.43
CA GLN A 322 -22.59 21.68 -8.28
C GLN A 322 -22.10 22.97 -8.93
N ARG A 323 -21.52 23.86 -8.12
CA ARG A 323 -20.97 25.13 -8.58
C ARG A 323 -19.83 24.92 -9.57
N GLU A 324 -18.85 24.09 -9.16
CA GLU A 324 -17.68 23.77 -10.01
C GLU A 324 -18.10 23.18 -11.37
N ALA A 325 -19.05 22.27 -11.39
CA ALA A 325 -19.54 21.65 -12.64
C ALA A 325 -20.27 22.64 -13.54
N ARG A 326 -21.08 23.55 -12.96
CA ARG A 326 -21.76 24.61 -13.70
C ARG A 326 -20.80 25.63 -14.28
N GLU A 327 -19.86 26.10 -13.49
CA GLU A 327 -18.82 27.04 -13.94
C GLU A 327 -18.01 26.45 -15.08
N ALA A 328 -17.46 25.23 -14.92
CA ALA A 328 -16.69 24.55 -15.96
C ALA A 328 -17.50 24.38 -17.26
N ARG A 329 -18.79 23.99 -17.17
CA ARG A 329 -19.65 23.87 -18.33
C ARG A 329 -19.90 25.20 -19.01
N ARG A 330 -20.16 26.26 -18.26
CA ARG A 330 -20.40 27.60 -18.81
C ARG A 330 -19.16 28.14 -19.51
N ASP A 331 -17.99 27.94 -18.93
CA ASP A 331 -16.72 28.33 -19.57
C ASP A 331 -16.49 27.55 -20.87
N GLU A 332 -16.77 26.24 -20.89
CA GLU A 332 -16.66 25.41 -22.11
C GLU A 332 -17.67 25.86 -23.19
N VAL A 333 -18.90 26.20 -22.81
CA VAL A 333 -19.94 26.71 -23.70
C VAL A 333 -19.58 28.10 -24.24
N LEU A 334 -19.11 29.01 -23.40
CA LEU A 334 -18.66 30.36 -23.83
C LEU A 334 -17.47 30.26 -24.80
N TYR A 335 -16.52 29.37 -24.51
CA TYR A 335 -15.40 29.14 -25.42
C TYR A 335 -15.88 28.56 -26.75
N ALA A 336 -16.80 27.57 -26.74
CA ALA A 336 -17.39 27.04 -27.97
C ALA A 336 -18.12 28.11 -28.78
N GLN A 337 -18.87 29.00 -28.13
CA GLN A 337 -19.53 30.13 -28.79
C GLN A 337 -18.52 31.05 -29.48
N SER A 338 -17.39 31.34 -28.85
CA SER A 338 -16.33 32.14 -29.46
C SER A 338 -15.71 31.50 -30.71
N LEU A 339 -15.60 30.16 -30.72
CA LEU A 339 -15.12 29.38 -31.88
C LEU A 339 -16.14 29.43 -33.02
N LEU A 340 -17.43 29.25 -32.72
CA LEU A 340 -18.51 29.37 -33.72
C LEU A 340 -18.55 30.75 -34.38
N ALA A 341 -18.37 31.79 -33.59
CA ALA A 341 -18.29 33.16 -34.11
C ALA A 341 -17.09 33.39 -35.08
N GLN A 342 -16.03 32.55 -34.94
CA GLN A 342 -14.87 32.57 -35.83
C GLN A 342 -14.99 31.56 -36.99
N GLY A 343 -16.13 30.90 -37.18
CA GLY A 343 -16.35 29.88 -38.19
C GLY A 343 -15.56 28.57 -37.97
N LYS A 344 -15.09 28.32 -36.73
CA LYS A 344 -14.34 27.11 -36.36
C LYS A 344 -15.26 26.02 -35.83
N SER A 345 -14.82 24.75 -35.95
CA SER A 345 -15.52 23.60 -35.40
C SER A 345 -15.39 23.58 -33.85
N ILE A 346 -16.43 23.10 -33.18
CA ILE A 346 -16.50 22.93 -31.75
C ILE A 346 -16.40 21.45 -31.36
N LYS A 347 -16.12 21.19 -30.10
CA LYS A 347 -16.03 19.82 -29.53
C LYS A 347 -17.38 19.10 -29.70
N PRO A 348 -17.39 17.83 -30.15
CA PRO A 348 -18.62 17.04 -30.28
C PRO A 348 -19.44 17.01 -28.99
N GLY A 349 -20.76 17.19 -29.13
CA GLY A 349 -21.71 17.20 -28.03
C GLY A 349 -22.02 18.59 -27.46
N LEU A 350 -21.27 19.64 -27.83
CA LEU A 350 -21.57 21.02 -27.47
C LEU A 350 -22.58 21.67 -28.44
N GLU A 351 -22.78 21.10 -29.62
CA GLU A 351 -23.70 21.60 -30.64
C GLU A 351 -25.13 21.73 -30.10
N ARG A 352 -25.52 20.85 -29.20
CA ARG A 352 -26.87 20.86 -28.57
C ARG A 352 -27.19 22.14 -27.80
N PHE A 353 -26.18 22.92 -27.43
CA PHE A 353 -26.35 24.18 -26.72
C PHE A 353 -26.55 25.37 -27.61
N PHE A 354 -26.48 25.21 -28.94
CA PHE A 354 -26.54 26.29 -29.89
C PHE A 354 -27.63 26.05 -30.97
N ASP A 355 -28.22 27.13 -31.44
CA ASP A 355 -29.07 27.08 -32.63
C ASP A 355 -28.23 27.06 -33.92
N ALA A 356 -28.87 26.98 -35.09
CA ALA A 356 -28.21 26.95 -36.40
C ALA A 356 -27.41 28.23 -36.69
N ARG A 357 -27.62 29.30 -35.96
CA ARG A 357 -26.92 30.59 -36.10
C ARG A 357 -25.81 30.74 -35.04
N GLY A 358 -25.58 29.77 -34.20
CA GLY A 358 -24.56 29.84 -33.12
C GLY A 358 -25.00 30.60 -31.86
N HIS A 359 -26.29 30.90 -31.70
CA HIS A 359 -26.80 31.51 -30.49
C HIS A 359 -27.05 30.43 -29.42
N LEU A 360 -26.73 30.77 -28.18
CA LEU A 360 -26.92 29.92 -27.01
C LEU A 360 -28.41 29.62 -26.77
N LEU A 361 -28.72 28.34 -26.57
CA LEU A 361 -30.06 27.84 -26.21
C LEU A 361 -30.12 27.64 -24.67
N PRO A 362 -30.86 28.48 -23.92
CA PRO A 362 -30.94 28.41 -22.46
C PRO A 362 -31.58 27.10 -21.96
N GLY A 363 -32.56 26.55 -22.69
CA GLY A 363 -33.25 25.32 -22.29
C GLY A 363 -32.35 24.10 -22.19
N PRO A 364 -31.62 23.74 -23.25
CA PRO A 364 -30.65 22.64 -23.21
C PRO A 364 -29.54 22.82 -22.15
N LEU A 365 -29.09 24.05 -21.90
CA LEU A 365 -28.12 24.35 -20.85
C LEU A 365 -28.71 24.09 -19.46
N ALA A 366 -29.91 24.63 -19.17
CA ALA A 366 -30.59 24.40 -17.91
C ALA A 366 -30.87 22.90 -17.65
N GLN A 367 -31.26 22.16 -18.70
CA GLN A 367 -31.45 20.71 -18.61
C GLN A 367 -30.16 19.97 -18.28
N ALA A 368 -29.02 20.38 -18.85
CA ALA A 368 -27.70 19.81 -18.55
C ALA A 368 -27.26 20.11 -17.13
N GLU A 369 -27.66 21.26 -16.57
CA GLU A 369 -27.32 21.69 -15.19
C GLU A 369 -28.24 21.09 -14.12
N GLU A 370 -29.35 20.41 -14.50
CA GLU A 370 -30.39 19.92 -13.57
C GLU A 370 -29.83 19.01 -12.47
N PHE A 371 -28.92 18.11 -12.83
CA PHE A 371 -28.32 17.14 -11.90
C PHE A 371 -26.83 17.38 -11.61
N ASP A 372 -26.32 18.59 -11.84
CA ASP A 372 -24.95 18.92 -11.46
C ASP A 372 -24.78 18.86 -9.93
N GLY A 373 -23.67 18.28 -9.50
CA GLY A 373 -23.37 18.08 -8.09
C GLY A 373 -24.13 16.94 -7.41
N TYR A 374 -25.04 16.28 -8.13
CA TYR A 374 -25.75 15.12 -7.61
C TYR A 374 -24.98 13.82 -7.85
N SER A 375 -25.07 12.93 -6.88
CA SER A 375 -24.59 11.55 -6.96
C SER A 375 -25.58 10.59 -6.32
N CYS A 376 -25.54 9.32 -6.72
CA CYS A 376 -26.40 8.28 -6.15
C CYS A 376 -25.58 7.19 -5.47
N ILE A 377 -26.05 6.73 -4.32
CA ILE A 377 -25.46 5.63 -3.55
C ILE A 377 -26.57 4.60 -3.28
N PHE A 378 -26.30 3.33 -3.54
CA PHE A 378 -27.23 2.23 -3.30
C PHE A 378 -26.70 1.31 -2.20
N CYS A 379 -27.59 0.91 -1.27
CA CYS A 379 -27.27 -0.01 -0.19
C CYS A 379 -28.36 -1.05 0.00
N THR A 380 -27.99 -2.32 0.15
CA THR A 380 -28.93 -3.41 0.49
C THR A 380 -29.20 -3.51 1.99
N ARG A 381 -28.27 -3.04 2.82
CA ARG A 381 -28.43 -2.98 4.28
C ARG A 381 -29.29 -1.78 4.68
N ARG A 382 -30.15 -1.96 5.67
CA ARG A 382 -30.90 -0.85 6.26
C ARG A 382 -29.99 -0.03 7.16
N LEU A 383 -29.44 1.04 6.61
CA LEU A 383 -28.58 1.99 7.29
C LEU A 383 -29.28 3.36 7.39
N PRO A 384 -29.08 4.15 8.46
CA PRO A 384 -29.40 5.57 8.48
C PRO A 384 -28.63 6.31 7.38
N GLU A 385 -29.12 7.48 6.97
CA GLU A 385 -28.54 8.25 5.86
C GLU A 385 -27.08 8.67 6.13
N ASP A 386 -26.81 9.15 7.33
CA ASP A 386 -25.49 9.57 7.79
C ASP A 386 -24.47 8.42 7.77
N GLN A 387 -24.89 7.24 8.26
CA GLN A 387 -24.04 6.05 8.22
C GLN A 387 -23.82 5.54 6.80
N MET A 388 -24.84 5.55 5.95
CA MET A 388 -24.70 5.11 4.56
C MET A 388 -23.68 5.96 3.81
N LEU A 389 -23.73 7.28 3.99
CA LEU A 389 -22.77 8.21 3.39
C LEU A 389 -21.37 8.00 3.94
N SER A 390 -21.23 8.01 5.26
CA SER A 390 -19.94 7.85 5.93
C SER A 390 -19.24 6.57 5.48
N LEU A 391 -19.95 5.43 5.50
CA LEU A 391 -19.42 4.14 5.08
C LEU A 391 -19.03 4.09 3.60
N TYR A 392 -19.79 4.79 2.73
CA TYR A 392 -19.43 4.86 1.31
C TYR A 392 -18.14 5.64 1.10
N PHE A 393 -17.93 6.73 1.85
CA PHE A 393 -16.71 7.50 1.76
C PHE A 393 -15.50 6.84 2.46
N ASP A 394 -15.70 5.76 3.24
CA ASP A 394 -14.60 4.90 3.70
C ASP A 394 -13.81 4.31 2.51
N LYS A 395 -14.36 4.32 1.28
CA LYS A 395 -13.62 3.94 0.07
C LYS A 395 -12.33 4.75 -0.15
N ASP A 396 -12.20 5.95 0.45
CA ASP A 396 -10.94 6.70 0.49
C ASP A 396 -9.76 5.86 1.04
N ILE A 397 -10.05 4.83 1.84
CA ILE A 397 -9.04 3.88 2.33
C ILE A 397 -8.36 3.14 1.17
N VAL A 398 -9.13 2.62 0.20
CA VAL A 398 -8.56 1.92 -0.96
C VAL A 398 -7.91 2.89 -1.94
N GLU A 399 -8.41 4.11 -2.05
CA GLU A 399 -7.77 5.16 -2.85
C GLU A 399 -6.40 5.54 -2.25
N LYS A 400 -6.29 5.63 -0.92
CA LYS A 400 -5.01 5.80 -0.21
C LYS A 400 -4.10 4.60 -0.40
N ALA A 401 -4.64 3.38 -0.37
CA ALA A 401 -3.89 2.17 -0.67
C ALA A 401 -3.26 2.22 -2.07
N PHE A 402 -4.01 2.61 -3.09
CA PHE A 402 -3.47 2.77 -4.44
C PHE A 402 -2.47 3.92 -4.55
N ARG A 403 -2.66 5.01 -3.81
CA ARG A 403 -1.68 6.10 -3.76
C ARG A 403 -0.37 5.61 -3.16
N SER A 404 -0.41 4.83 -2.09
CA SER A 404 0.76 4.20 -1.49
C SER A 404 1.41 3.19 -2.44
N LEU A 405 0.62 2.31 -3.09
CA LEU A 405 1.12 1.36 -4.09
C LEU A 405 1.82 2.05 -5.26
N LYS A 406 1.21 3.08 -5.85
CA LYS A 406 1.78 3.80 -7.00
C LYS A 406 2.96 4.69 -6.63
N GLY A 407 2.91 5.32 -5.46
CA GLY A 407 3.90 6.29 -4.99
C GLY A 407 5.03 5.62 -4.21
N VAL A 408 4.74 5.11 -3.02
CA VAL A 408 5.75 4.58 -2.10
C VAL A 408 6.33 3.27 -2.61
N THR A 409 5.47 2.28 -2.92
CA THR A 409 5.96 0.96 -3.35
C THR A 409 6.27 0.90 -4.84
N GLN A 410 6.18 2.00 -5.55
CA GLN A 410 6.54 2.14 -6.96
C GLN A 410 5.94 1.04 -7.88
N LEU A 411 4.64 0.76 -7.71
CA LEU A 411 3.89 -0.09 -8.62
C LEU A 411 3.99 0.41 -10.08
N ARG A 412 4.25 1.68 -10.28
CA ARG A 412 4.46 2.32 -11.58
C ARG A 412 5.80 3.05 -11.67
N PRO A 413 6.45 2.99 -12.84
CA PRO A 413 6.11 2.17 -14.01
C PRO A 413 6.54 0.72 -13.82
N VAL A 414 5.77 -0.22 -14.37
CA VAL A 414 6.21 -1.62 -14.42
C VAL A 414 7.30 -1.74 -15.48
N ARG A 415 8.46 -2.28 -15.10
CA ARG A 415 9.65 -2.40 -15.94
C ARG A 415 9.93 -3.82 -16.43
N HIS A 416 8.96 -4.71 -16.26
CA HIS A 416 9.01 -6.09 -16.68
C HIS A 416 8.18 -6.29 -17.94
N TRP A 417 8.60 -7.20 -18.82
CA TRP A 417 7.92 -7.52 -20.08
C TRP A 417 7.29 -8.91 -20.09
N LEU A 418 7.82 -9.87 -19.29
CA LEU A 418 7.22 -11.17 -19.12
C LEU A 418 5.98 -11.04 -18.22
N ALA A 419 4.89 -11.70 -18.60
CA ALA A 419 3.64 -11.64 -17.83
C ALA A 419 3.85 -12.12 -16.40
N GLU A 420 4.61 -13.18 -16.22
CA GLU A 420 4.95 -13.80 -14.94
C GLU A 420 5.69 -12.81 -14.03
N HIS A 421 6.66 -12.07 -14.55
CA HIS A 421 7.39 -11.05 -13.81
C HIS A 421 6.53 -9.82 -13.51
N VAL A 422 5.54 -9.50 -14.37
CA VAL A 422 4.56 -8.45 -14.07
C VAL A 422 3.69 -8.86 -12.89
N HIS A 423 3.19 -10.10 -12.88
CA HIS A 423 2.45 -10.65 -11.73
C HIS A 423 3.30 -10.65 -10.46
N ALA A 424 4.55 -11.10 -10.54
CA ALA A 424 5.48 -11.12 -9.41
C ALA A 424 5.76 -9.70 -8.87
N HIS A 425 5.97 -8.71 -9.74
CA HIS A 425 6.16 -7.31 -9.34
C HIS A 425 4.95 -6.76 -8.60
N VAL A 426 3.73 -6.97 -9.13
CA VAL A 426 2.50 -6.52 -8.46
C VAL A 426 2.32 -7.23 -7.11
N PHE A 427 2.66 -8.52 -7.03
CA PHE A 427 2.62 -9.28 -5.79
C PHE A 427 3.61 -8.74 -4.74
N ILE A 428 4.84 -8.39 -5.14
CA ILE A 428 5.83 -7.77 -4.25
C ILE A 428 5.32 -6.40 -3.75
N CYS A 429 4.75 -5.58 -4.64
CA CYS A 429 4.14 -4.31 -4.24
C CYS A 429 2.95 -4.51 -3.27
N TYR A 430 2.15 -5.55 -3.46
CA TYR A 430 1.07 -5.93 -2.54
C TYR A 430 1.63 -6.30 -1.15
N LEU A 431 2.71 -7.09 -1.07
CA LEU A 431 3.37 -7.43 0.19
C LEU A 431 3.98 -6.19 0.88
N ALA A 432 4.60 -5.31 0.10
CA ALA A 432 5.12 -4.05 0.60
C ALA A 432 4.00 -3.18 1.18
N TYR A 433 2.87 -3.07 0.48
CA TYR A 433 1.70 -2.35 0.98
C TYR A 433 1.13 -3.01 2.25
N LEU A 434 1.11 -4.34 2.34
CA LEU A 434 0.70 -5.04 3.56
C LEU A 434 1.57 -4.60 4.74
N LEU A 435 2.90 -4.63 4.61
CA LEU A 435 3.80 -4.21 5.69
C LEU A 435 3.62 -2.74 6.07
N LEU A 436 3.41 -1.86 5.09
CA LEU A 436 3.11 -0.44 5.35
C LEU A 436 1.78 -0.28 6.09
N SER A 437 0.75 -1.04 5.73
CA SER A 437 -0.54 -1.00 6.40
C SER A 437 -0.49 -1.53 7.84
N LEU A 438 0.30 -2.59 8.08
CA LEU A 438 0.57 -3.08 9.43
C LEU A 438 1.35 -2.06 10.27
N LEU A 439 2.35 -1.41 9.68
CA LEU A 439 3.09 -0.32 10.32
C LEU A 439 2.15 0.83 10.70
N GLN A 440 1.31 1.28 9.75
CA GLN A 440 0.31 2.33 10.01
C GLN A 440 -0.65 1.94 11.14
N TYR A 441 -1.06 0.70 11.18
CA TYR A 441 -1.93 0.20 12.25
C TYR A 441 -1.24 0.22 13.62
N ARG A 442 0.05 -0.13 13.70
CA ARG A 442 0.85 -0.02 14.94
C ARG A 442 0.98 1.44 15.37
N LEU A 443 1.13 2.34 14.43
CA LEU A 443 1.32 3.78 14.69
C LEU A 443 0.02 4.58 14.91
N ARG A 444 -1.16 3.97 14.83
CA ARG A 444 -2.48 4.65 14.85
C ARG A 444 -2.76 5.55 16.06
N HIS A 445 -2.00 5.42 17.14
CA HIS A 445 -2.10 6.24 18.34
C HIS A 445 -0.91 7.20 18.52
N THR A 446 -0.16 7.42 17.44
CA THR A 446 0.96 8.37 17.37
C THR A 446 0.69 9.43 16.33
N GLU A 447 1.54 10.44 16.26
CA GLU A 447 1.50 11.46 15.20
C GLU A 447 2.10 10.99 13.85
N PHE A 448 2.71 9.79 13.82
CA PHE A 448 3.44 9.31 12.65
C PHE A 448 2.54 8.52 11.69
N THR A 449 2.72 8.79 10.39
CA THR A 449 2.31 7.87 9.32
C THR A 449 3.37 6.80 9.10
N ALA A 450 3.02 5.71 8.41
CA ALA A 450 4.00 4.68 8.05
C ALA A 450 5.18 5.27 7.26
N GLU A 451 4.89 6.15 6.30
CA GLU A 451 5.91 6.81 5.47
C GLU A 451 6.82 7.72 6.30
N SER A 452 6.24 8.60 7.14
CA SER A 452 7.02 9.48 8.00
C SER A 452 7.85 8.72 9.03
N ALA A 453 7.35 7.60 9.53
CA ALA A 453 8.10 6.74 10.43
C ALA A 453 9.29 6.06 9.75
N LEU A 454 9.12 5.53 8.53
CA LEU A 454 10.24 4.96 7.77
C LEU A 454 11.29 6.01 7.42
N LEU A 455 10.87 7.24 7.08
CA LEU A 455 11.78 8.36 6.84
C LEU A 455 12.59 8.71 8.10
N GLU A 456 11.93 8.85 9.25
CA GLU A 456 12.59 9.13 10.55
C GLU A 456 13.57 8.01 10.94
N LEU A 457 13.18 6.75 10.75
CA LEU A 457 14.03 5.58 10.98
C LEU A 457 15.17 5.47 9.97
N GLY A 458 15.08 6.14 8.80
CA GLY A 458 16.10 6.16 7.76
C GLY A 458 17.46 6.72 8.21
N THR A 459 17.49 7.44 9.34
CA THR A 459 18.75 7.91 9.97
C THR A 459 19.28 6.95 11.05
N MET A 460 18.59 5.85 11.32
CA MET A 460 19.03 4.83 12.25
C MET A 460 19.95 3.82 11.57
N TYR A 461 21.24 4.03 11.72
CA TYR A 461 22.29 3.20 11.14
C TYR A 461 22.87 2.24 12.18
N LYS A 462 23.51 1.18 11.69
CA LYS A 462 24.36 0.28 12.47
C LYS A 462 25.79 0.39 11.96
N ALA A 463 26.69 0.76 12.87
CA ALA A 463 28.11 0.87 12.59
C ALA A 463 28.81 -0.42 12.97
N TYR A 464 29.69 -0.89 12.07
CA TYR A 464 30.58 -2.02 12.28
C TYR A 464 31.96 -1.48 12.53
N LEU A 465 32.54 -1.85 13.67
CA LEU A 465 33.81 -1.40 14.16
C LEU A 465 34.78 -2.58 14.25
N ARG A 466 35.98 -2.39 13.82
CA ARG A 466 37.08 -3.34 14.02
C ARG A 466 38.26 -2.67 14.73
N ASP A 467 39.01 -3.43 15.48
CA ASP A 467 40.32 -2.99 15.93
C ASP A 467 41.33 -2.99 14.76
N ALA A 468 42.18 -1.98 14.68
CA ALA A 468 43.26 -1.86 13.67
C ALA A 468 44.10 -3.15 13.53
N LYS A 469 44.18 -3.95 14.58
CA LYS A 469 44.84 -5.27 14.60
C LYS A 469 43.94 -6.47 14.31
N HIS A 470 42.69 -6.24 13.89
CA HIS A 470 41.70 -7.29 13.60
C HIS A 470 41.35 -8.25 14.76
N VAL A 471 41.58 -7.84 16.01
CA VAL A 471 41.40 -8.70 17.18
C VAL A 471 39.95 -8.84 17.57
N PHE A 472 39.10 -7.87 17.29
CA PHE A 472 37.66 -7.97 17.52
C PHE A 472 36.86 -7.21 16.47
N LYS A 473 35.60 -7.68 16.27
CA LYS A 473 34.58 -6.96 15.54
C LYS A 473 33.46 -6.61 16.52
N LEU A 474 33.01 -5.38 16.46
CA LEU A 474 31.88 -4.87 17.27
C LEU A 474 30.90 -4.18 16.35
N SER A 475 29.62 -4.37 16.59
CA SER A 475 28.60 -3.54 15.94
C SER A 475 27.85 -2.71 16.95
N ARG A 476 27.43 -1.51 16.57
CA ARG A 476 26.64 -0.59 17.40
C ARG A 476 25.63 0.14 16.56
N VAL A 477 24.39 0.17 17.05
CA VAL A 477 23.37 1.06 16.51
C VAL A 477 23.64 2.48 16.97
N VAL A 478 23.51 3.47 16.10
CA VAL A 478 23.61 4.90 16.45
C VAL A 478 22.64 5.28 17.55
N ALA A 479 22.94 6.35 18.31
CA ALA A 479 22.05 6.82 19.36
C ALA A 479 20.67 7.18 18.76
N LEU A 480 19.61 6.68 19.40
CA LEU A 480 18.25 6.92 18.92
C LEU A 480 17.78 8.33 19.27
N THR A 481 17.07 8.95 18.34
CA THR A 481 16.32 10.19 18.61
C THR A 481 15.07 9.88 19.44
N LYS A 482 14.48 10.89 20.09
CA LYS A 482 13.23 10.74 20.81
C LYS A 482 12.08 10.25 19.91
N LYS A 483 12.05 10.72 18.66
CA LYS A 483 11.05 10.30 17.67
C LYS A 483 11.19 8.83 17.31
N GLN A 484 12.42 8.38 17.03
CA GLN A 484 12.71 6.96 16.78
C GLN A 484 12.31 6.07 17.94
N GLU A 485 12.59 6.50 19.20
CA GLU A 485 12.14 5.76 20.37
C GLU A 485 10.60 5.65 20.47
N ILE A 486 9.86 6.73 20.16
CA ILE A 486 8.38 6.71 20.14
C ILE A 486 7.90 5.71 19.09
N ILE A 487 8.44 5.75 17.88
CA ILE A 487 8.08 4.84 16.80
C ILE A 487 8.35 3.38 17.20
N LEU A 488 9.56 3.06 17.65
CA LEU A 488 9.92 1.70 18.07
C LEU A 488 9.06 1.20 19.22
N LYS A 489 8.75 2.05 20.21
CA LYS A 489 7.86 1.72 21.34
C LYS A 489 6.42 1.42 20.90
N ALA A 490 5.93 2.14 19.89
CA ALA A 490 4.58 1.93 19.35
C ALA A 490 4.47 0.60 18.59
N ILE A 491 5.55 0.16 17.95
CA ILE A 491 5.61 -1.11 17.24
C ILE A 491 5.82 -2.27 18.20
N ASP A 492 6.98 -2.30 18.87
CA ASP A 492 7.29 -3.26 19.92
C ASP A 492 8.43 -2.71 20.82
N ARG A 493 8.19 -2.68 22.14
CA ARG A 493 9.21 -2.22 23.11
C ARG A 493 10.49 -3.06 23.08
N ARG A 494 10.44 -4.30 22.61
CA ARG A 494 11.61 -5.18 22.47
C ARG A 494 12.62 -4.63 21.47
N LEU A 495 12.17 -3.89 20.45
CA LEU A 495 13.04 -3.28 19.44
C LEU A 495 14.00 -2.23 20.01
N LEU A 496 13.70 -1.66 21.19
CA LEU A 496 14.61 -0.77 21.89
C LEU A 496 15.83 -1.51 22.51
N ARG A 497 15.71 -2.82 22.73
CA ARG A 497 16.76 -3.65 23.34
C ARG A 497 17.70 -4.27 22.31
N SER A 498 17.34 -4.26 21.04
CA SER A 498 18.16 -4.78 19.94
C SER A 498 19.38 -3.88 19.64
N LYS A 499 19.96 -3.28 20.70
CA LYS A 499 21.17 -2.41 20.63
C LYS A 499 22.48 -3.19 20.66
N ASP A 500 22.43 -4.52 20.79
CA ASP A 500 23.63 -5.37 20.91
C ASP A 500 23.89 -6.20 19.66
#